data_02197d030656119d15021d8fe74be484
#
_entry.id   02197d030656119d15021d8fe74be484
#
_cell.length_a   1.000
_cell.length_b   1.000
_cell.length_c   1.000
_cell.angle_alpha   90.00
_cell.angle_beta   90.00
_cell.angle_gamma   90.00
#
_symmetry.space_group_name_H-M   'P 1'
#
loop_
_entity.id
_entity.type
_entity.pdbx_description
1 polymer ?
#
loop_
_entity_poly.entity_id
_entity_poly.type
_entity_poly.pdbx_seq_one_letter_code
_entity_poly.pdbx_strand_id
1 'polypeptide(L)'
;MRAVAVKPAPRRRSGLRWIVGLLIIVLLAAGAVVWLNSAAAASTNAVATLTVFLPTTSVAHNGGDFAEASTGSIVQPVDGVKTDAKGRAAIQLPDGTLTRLASSTEITLSSAHFSKDGSLHDASIAQKAGRTYTNVQHLVGGATFKVSGQSATATVRGTKFEVLIKPDGSMLVKLFEGQMDFAGPHNTVHLTAPQQATADPAGNVGPAGPIVPEPGDPFGAEIAASDQTSQGTTPGTEQDYIGLPVHNGEQQQFTYSFAGEGLLKAALGYPGSVMTLQVKAPDAQVYAKTGASPILVVVNNALAGIYTIVVIGVSGLGAAGETPFVSVAALEPCASANIDSRGAVRRGLTSQDLAGSIQVSGVSNLNLTVVGNSLAGAVLKGTGTFDGASWTGTVILLKHSLGLQVTAVGATAFGVSVPAEQVMSQIGTVVGQDPSSINVGFIVDRLFTCNGVVIIDGRTNL
;
A
#
# COMPACT_ATOMS: atom_id res chain seq x y z
N MET A 1 -27.59 -40.23 40.64
CA MET A 1 -26.54 -39.51 39.84
C MET A 1 -27.16 -38.32 39.19
N ARG A 2 -26.85 -37.10 39.67
CA ARG A 2 -27.35 -35.86 39.09
C ARG A 2 -26.33 -35.37 38.03
N ALA A 3 -26.74 -35.24 36.80
CA ALA A 3 -25.93 -34.67 35.73
C ALA A 3 -25.78 -33.16 35.96
N VAL A 4 -24.54 -32.72 36.07
CA VAL A 4 -24.19 -31.29 36.16
C VAL A 4 -24.14 -30.75 34.73
N ALA A 5 -25.08 -29.88 34.39
CA ALA A 5 -25.08 -29.17 33.12
C ALA A 5 -23.95 -28.15 33.12
N VAL A 6 -22.95 -28.36 32.27
CA VAL A 6 -21.89 -27.39 32.01
C VAL A 6 -22.46 -26.26 31.15
N LYS A 7 -22.52 -25.06 31.70
CA LYS A 7 -22.90 -23.81 30.99
C LYS A 7 -21.83 -23.49 29.98
N PRO A 8 -22.15 -23.31 28.68
CA PRO A 8 -21.14 -22.91 27.70
C PRO A 8 -20.62 -21.49 28.02
N ALA A 9 -19.31 -21.33 27.94
CA ALA A 9 -18.65 -20.03 28.15
C ALA A 9 -19.14 -18.98 27.13
N PRO A 10 -19.28 -17.73 27.52
CA PRO A 10 -19.73 -16.68 26.60
C PRO A 10 -18.66 -16.46 25.52
N ARG A 11 -19.02 -16.73 24.26
CA ARG A 11 -18.21 -16.39 23.10
C ARG A 11 -17.92 -14.89 23.10
N ARG A 12 -16.65 -14.53 23.31
CA ARG A 12 -16.14 -13.15 23.18
C ARG A 12 -16.27 -12.69 21.71
N ARG A 13 -17.47 -12.33 21.31
CA ARG A 13 -17.75 -11.69 19.98
C ARG A 13 -17.50 -10.18 19.97
N SER A 14 -17.00 -9.59 21.07
CA SER A 14 -17.05 -8.14 21.29
C SER A 14 -15.95 -7.35 20.56
N GLY A 15 -14.73 -7.85 20.42
CA GLY A 15 -13.61 -7.04 19.94
C GLY A 15 -13.79 -6.50 18.50
N LEU A 16 -14.17 -7.37 17.56
CA LEU A 16 -14.28 -6.97 16.15
C LEU A 16 -15.48 -6.05 15.87
N ARG A 17 -16.60 -6.21 16.58
CA ARG A 17 -17.74 -5.30 16.49
C ARG A 17 -17.40 -3.90 16.99
N TRP A 18 -16.55 -3.80 18.01
CA TRP A 18 -16.06 -2.53 18.52
C TRP A 18 -15.12 -1.82 17.54
N ILE A 19 -14.23 -2.56 16.87
CA ILE A 19 -13.30 -2.02 15.87
C ILE A 19 -14.07 -1.42 14.69
N VAL A 20 -15.11 -2.10 14.28
CA VAL A 20 -15.98 -1.68 13.17
C VAL A 20 -16.82 -0.48 13.59
N GLY A 21 -17.41 -0.49 14.78
CA GLY A 21 -18.11 0.68 15.36
C GLY A 21 -17.21 1.91 15.45
N LEU A 22 -15.96 1.67 15.83
CA LEU A 22 -14.90 2.66 15.95
C LEU A 22 -14.59 3.36 14.63
N LEU A 23 -14.39 2.61 13.56
CA LEU A 23 -14.08 3.12 12.22
C LEU A 23 -15.12 4.09 11.69
N ILE A 24 -16.32 3.94 12.09
CA ILE A 24 -17.46 4.69 11.57
C ILE A 24 -17.79 5.89 12.41
N ILE A 25 -17.60 5.82 13.71
CA ILE A 25 -17.60 7.00 14.59
C ILE A 25 -16.57 8.01 14.06
N VAL A 26 -15.44 7.52 13.53
CA VAL A 26 -14.41 8.28 12.84
C VAL A 26 -14.94 9.07 11.65
N LEU A 27 -15.66 8.43 10.75
CA LEU A 27 -16.24 9.10 9.58
C LEU A 27 -17.30 10.10 9.97
N LEU A 28 -18.00 9.87 11.08
CA LEU A 28 -19.09 10.71 11.57
C LEU A 28 -18.63 11.90 12.41
N ALA A 29 -17.59 11.71 13.24
CA ALA A 29 -16.98 12.81 13.99
C ALA A 29 -16.36 13.85 13.05
N ALA A 30 -15.80 13.42 11.91
CA ALA A 30 -15.33 14.31 10.87
C ALA A 30 -16.44 15.23 10.33
N GLY A 31 -17.66 14.73 10.15
CA GLY A 31 -18.82 15.52 9.74
C GLY A 31 -19.26 16.55 10.79
N ALA A 32 -19.26 16.17 12.06
CA ALA A 32 -19.71 17.05 13.16
C ALA A 32 -18.74 18.22 13.47
N VAL A 33 -17.43 17.99 13.30
CA VAL A 33 -16.40 19.02 13.56
C VAL A 33 -16.43 20.16 12.55
N VAL A 34 -16.79 19.88 11.31
CA VAL A 34 -16.89 20.92 10.28
C VAL A 34 -18.01 21.90 10.55
N TRP A 35 -19.11 21.44 11.13
CA TRP A 35 -20.23 22.31 11.51
C TRP A 35 -19.80 23.37 12.54
N LEU A 36 -18.82 23.08 13.39
CA LEU A 36 -18.31 23.98 14.41
C LEU A 36 -17.21 24.95 13.95
N ASN A 37 -16.54 24.66 12.81
CA ASN A 37 -15.36 25.45 12.35
C ASN A 37 -15.45 25.90 10.88
N SER A 38 -16.59 26.24 10.38
CA SER A 38 -16.93 26.51 8.96
C SER A 38 -16.22 27.74 8.30
N ALA A 39 -15.04 28.12 8.69
CA ALA A 39 -14.33 29.27 8.15
C ALA A 39 -13.04 28.98 7.36
N ALA A 40 -12.67 27.71 7.15
CA ALA A 40 -11.47 27.35 6.38
C ALA A 40 -11.82 27.07 4.92
N ALA A 41 -11.12 27.72 4.02
CA ALA A 41 -11.28 27.59 2.56
C ALA A 41 -11.18 26.12 2.14
N ALA A 42 -12.11 25.68 1.30
CA ALA A 42 -12.16 24.34 0.72
C ALA A 42 -10.87 24.06 -0.08
N SER A 43 -9.96 23.26 0.49
CA SER A 43 -8.86 22.68 -0.26
C SER A 43 -9.31 21.34 -0.83
N THR A 44 -9.16 21.19 -2.15
CA THR A 44 -9.37 19.89 -2.85
C THR A 44 -8.12 19.03 -2.82
N ASN A 45 -7.12 19.39 -1.99
CA ASN A 45 -5.88 18.64 -1.88
C ASN A 45 -6.11 17.27 -1.26
N ALA A 46 -5.62 16.25 -1.95
CA ALA A 46 -5.52 14.92 -1.40
C ALA A 46 -4.18 14.71 -0.71
N VAL A 47 -4.14 13.76 0.21
CA VAL A 47 -2.92 13.33 0.88
C VAL A 47 -2.53 11.94 0.44
N ALA A 48 -1.24 11.65 0.41
CA ALA A 48 -0.73 10.30 0.22
C ALA A 48 -0.43 9.65 1.59
N THR A 49 -0.42 8.33 1.62
CA THR A 49 0.00 7.53 2.77
C THR A 49 1.37 6.95 2.51
N LEU A 50 2.29 7.09 3.47
CA LEU A 50 3.63 6.52 3.42
C LEU A 50 3.62 5.07 3.92
N THR A 51 4.30 4.19 3.19
CA THR A 51 4.69 2.84 3.64
C THR A 51 6.22 2.77 3.67
N VAL A 52 6.78 2.41 4.79
CA VAL A 52 8.24 2.18 4.95
C VAL A 52 8.50 0.69 4.93
N PHE A 53 9.23 0.21 3.93
CA PHE A 53 9.66 -1.20 3.81
C PHE A 53 10.98 -1.41 4.54
N LEU A 54 11.95 -0.52 4.33
CA LEU A 54 13.23 -0.52 5.01
C LEU A 54 13.51 0.89 5.55
N PRO A 55 13.96 1.02 6.80
CA PRO A 55 14.42 2.29 7.33
C PRO A 55 15.79 2.66 6.69
N THR A 56 16.21 3.94 6.58
CA THR A 56 15.51 5.10 7.11
C THR A 56 14.76 5.81 5.98
N THR A 57 13.54 6.21 6.28
CA THR A 57 12.75 7.08 5.41
C THR A 57 12.38 8.33 6.21
N SER A 58 12.48 9.49 5.61
CA SER A 58 12.19 10.77 6.26
C SER A 58 11.18 11.58 5.45
N VAL A 59 10.37 12.37 6.15
CA VAL A 59 9.40 13.31 5.56
C VAL A 59 9.74 14.73 5.99
N ALA A 60 9.68 15.66 5.07
CA ALA A 60 9.79 17.11 5.30
C ALA A 60 8.42 17.74 5.04
N HIS A 61 7.76 18.25 6.06
CA HIS A 61 6.46 18.91 5.91
C HIS A 61 6.63 20.36 5.49
N ASN A 62 5.88 20.80 4.47
CA ASN A 62 5.85 22.18 3.95
C ASN A 62 7.25 22.76 3.63
N GLY A 63 8.16 21.91 3.11
CA GLY A 63 9.52 22.32 2.77
C GLY A 63 10.43 22.58 3.98
N GLY A 64 10.06 22.12 5.16
CA GLY A 64 10.87 22.15 6.38
C GLY A 64 11.99 21.11 6.39
N ASP A 65 12.53 20.82 7.57
CA ASP A 65 13.57 19.82 7.74
C ASP A 65 13.02 18.38 7.64
N PHE A 66 13.84 17.46 7.15
CA PHE A 66 13.51 16.05 7.08
C PHE A 66 13.56 15.40 8.47
N ALA A 67 12.46 14.82 8.91
CA ALA A 67 12.36 14.02 10.12
C ALA A 67 12.05 12.56 9.78
N GLU A 68 12.56 11.62 10.59
CA GLU A 68 12.27 10.20 10.41
C GLU A 68 10.78 9.93 10.46
N ALA A 69 10.29 9.13 9.51
CA ALA A 69 8.87 8.81 9.36
C ALA A 69 8.65 7.30 9.35
N SER A 70 7.46 6.88 9.74
CA SER A 70 7.02 5.49 9.81
C SER A 70 5.89 5.20 8.85
N THR A 71 5.59 3.93 8.65
CA THR A 71 4.40 3.50 7.91
C THR A 71 3.13 4.11 8.52
N GLY A 72 2.28 4.68 7.67
CA GLY A 72 1.07 5.39 8.06
C GLY A 72 1.23 6.91 8.17
N SER A 73 2.46 7.44 8.07
CA SER A 73 2.67 8.88 7.99
C SER A 73 1.96 9.47 6.77
N ILE A 74 1.38 10.64 6.94
CA ILE A 74 0.67 11.37 5.89
C ILE A 74 1.68 12.25 5.14
N VAL A 75 1.60 12.22 3.81
CA VAL A 75 2.37 13.09 2.91
C VAL A 75 1.38 14.01 2.20
N GLN A 76 1.46 15.29 2.49
CA GLN A 76 0.61 16.32 1.89
C GLN A 76 1.27 16.92 0.63
N PRO A 77 0.52 17.62 -0.24
CA PRO A 77 1.13 18.45 -1.26
C PRO A 77 2.17 19.42 -0.65
N VAL A 78 3.30 19.56 -1.32
CA VAL A 78 4.51 20.28 -0.93
C VAL A 78 5.43 19.53 0.05
N ASP A 79 5.00 18.40 0.62
CA ASP A 79 5.86 17.58 1.47
C ASP A 79 6.91 16.83 0.66
N GLY A 80 8.13 16.77 1.21
CA GLY A 80 9.24 15.98 0.70
C GLY A 80 9.30 14.59 1.34
N VAL A 81 9.66 13.57 0.57
CA VAL A 81 9.96 12.22 1.06
C VAL A 81 11.35 11.81 0.61
N LYS A 82 12.14 11.28 1.52
CA LYS A 82 13.51 10.88 1.26
C LYS A 82 13.84 9.53 1.88
N THR A 83 14.49 8.66 1.10
CA THR A 83 15.10 7.42 1.57
C THR A 83 16.62 7.57 1.64
N ASP A 84 17.24 6.96 2.64
CA ASP A 84 18.70 6.88 2.73
C ASP A 84 19.27 5.79 1.80
N ALA A 85 20.57 5.49 1.93
CA ALA A 85 21.26 4.51 1.09
C ALA A 85 20.76 3.06 1.26
N LYS A 86 19.94 2.77 2.27
CA LYS A 86 19.34 1.45 2.53
C LYS A 86 17.82 1.51 2.55
N GLY A 87 17.25 2.69 2.75
CA GLY A 87 15.83 2.91 2.89
C GLY A 87 15.04 2.53 1.64
N ARG A 88 13.87 1.98 1.83
CA ARG A 88 12.88 1.65 0.78
C ARG A 88 11.51 2.04 1.29
N ALA A 89 10.77 2.76 0.48
CA ALA A 89 9.44 3.26 0.84
C ALA A 89 8.49 3.28 -0.35
N ALA A 90 7.23 3.57 -0.08
CA ALA A 90 6.26 3.94 -1.10
C ALA A 90 5.31 5.01 -0.55
N ILE A 91 4.82 5.86 -1.44
CA ILE A 91 3.66 6.72 -1.19
C ILE A 91 2.49 6.23 -2.04
N GLN A 92 1.30 6.25 -1.47
CA GLN A 92 0.08 5.85 -2.16
C GLN A 92 -1.00 6.91 -2.03
N LEU A 93 -1.57 7.28 -3.16
CA LEU A 93 -2.73 8.19 -3.25
C LEU A 93 -4.04 7.42 -2.99
N PRO A 94 -5.13 8.13 -2.60
CA PRO A 94 -6.40 7.50 -2.27
C PRO A 94 -7.09 6.72 -3.40
N ASP A 95 -6.75 6.99 -4.67
CA ASP A 95 -7.24 6.24 -5.84
C ASP A 95 -6.51 4.91 -6.06
N GLY A 96 -5.46 4.64 -5.27
CA GLY A 96 -4.60 3.48 -5.41
C GLY A 96 -3.34 3.71 -6.25
N THR A 97 -3.15 4.91 -6.82
CA THR A 97 -1.89 5.27 -7.49
C THR A 97 -0.73 5.18 -6.51
N LEU A 98 0.28 4.40 -6.87
CA LEU A 98 1.39 4.02 -6.02
C LEU A 98 2.71 4.47 -6.61
N THR A 99 3.55 5.16 -5.83
CA THR A 99 4.94 5.44 -6.18
C THR A 99 5.89 4.80 -5.16
N ARG A 100 6.66 3.80 -5.59
CA ARG A 100 7.72 3.16 -4.81
C ARG A 100 9.02 3.95 -4.95
N LEU A 101 9.76 4.10 -3.86
CA LEU A 101 11.05 4.77 -3.80
C LEU A 101 12.15 3.72 -3.55
N ALA A 102 13.16 3.70 -4.42
CA ALA A 102 14.40 2.96 -4.16
C ALA A 102 15.26 3.70 -3.11
N SER A 103 16.39 3.12 -2.77
CA SER A 103 17.38 3.75 -1.89
C SER A 103 17.92 5.05 -2.50
N SER A 104 18.36 5.99 -1.66
CA SER A 104 18.93 7.29 -2.07
C SER A 104 18.02 8.10 -2.99
N THR A 105 16.71 8.05 -2.73
CA THR A 105 15.69 8.73 -3.53
C THR A 105 15.10 9.90 -2.75
N GLU A 106 14.93 11.04 -3.42
CA GLU A 106 14.29 12.24 -2.86
C GLU A 106 13.23 12.75 -3.82
N ILE A 107 11.99 12.83 -3.33
CA ILE A 107 10.83 13.35 -4.08
C ILE A 107 10.09 14.41 -3.26
N THR A 108 9.30 15.23 -3.94
CA THR A 108 8.29 16.10 -3.35
C THR A 108 6.96 15.83 -4.03
N LEU A 109 5.90 15.60 -3.26
CA LEU A 109 4.54 15.56 -3.78
C LEU A 109 4.12 17.02 -4.08
N SER A 110 4.28 17.46 -5.31
CA SER A 110 4.07 18.88 -5.66
C SER A 110 2.59 19.27 -5.68
N SER A 111 1.73 18.37 -6.15
CA SER A 111 0.27 18.53 -6.13
C SER A 111 -0.43 17.18 -6.13
N ALA A 112 -1.64 17.14 -5.56
CA ALA A 112 -2.56 16.03 -5.69
C ALA A 112 -3.98 16.57 -5.52
N HIS A 113 -4.75 16.57 -6.59
CA HIS A 113 -6.14 17.07 -6.60
C HIS A 113 -7.09 15.93 -6.97
N PHE A 114 -8.16 15.83 -6.21
CA PHE A 114 -9.20 14.85 -6.43
C PHE A 114 -10.53 15.53 -6.73
N SER A 115 -11.27 14.92 -7.62
CA SER A 115 -12.64 15.29 -7.91
C SER A 115 -13.55 14.94 -6.73
N LYS A 116 -14.76 15.52 -6.68
CA LYS A 116 -15.74 15.27 -5.59
C LYS A 116 -16.15 13.80 -5.46
N ASP A 117 -16.03 13.02 -6.52
CA ASP A 117 -16.32 11.58 -6.55
C ASP A 117 -15.14 10.72 -6.03
N GLY A 118 -14.00 11.37 -5.71
CA GLY A 118 -12.78 10.70 -5.21
C GLY A 118 -11.90 10.12 -6.32
N SER A 119 -12.13 10.48 -7.58
CA SER A 119 -11.20 10.17 -8.67
C SER A 119 -10.04 11.17 -8.71
N LEU A 120 -8.86 10.71 -9.12
CA LEU A 120 -7.71 11.58 -9.32
C LEU A 120 -7.97 12.53 -10.51
N HIS A 121 -7.87 13.83 -10.28
CA HIS A 121 -7.93 14.84 -11.34
C HIS A 121 -6.53 15.15 -11.88
N ASP A 122 -5.59 15.45 -11.00
CA ASP A 122 -4.18 15.61 -11.33
C ASP A 122 -3.31 15.37 -10.10
N ALA A 123 -2.12 14.82 -10.34
CA ALA A 123 -1.06 14.78 -9.36
C ALA A 123 0.30 15.01 -10.01
N SER A 124 1.22 15.59 -9.26
CA SER A 124 2.59 15.78 -9.71
C SER A 124 3.59 15.51 -8.60
N ILE A 125 4.68 14.84 -8.98
CA ILE A 125 5.84 14.56 -8.13
C ILE A 125 7.03 15.30 -8.76
N ALA A 126 7.76 16.08 -7.97
CA ALA A 126 9.08 16.55 -8.32
C ALA A 126 10.10 15.56 -7.76
N GLN A 127 10.89 14.92 -8.62
CA GLN A 127 11.95 14.00 -8.22
C GLN A 127 13.29 14.68 -8.36
N LYS A 128 14.00 14.81 -7.23
CA LYS A 128 15.30 15.48 -7.17
C LYS A 128 16.46 14.52 -7.41
N ALA A 129 16.34 13.29 -6.92
CA ALA A 129 17.39 12.28 -7.03
C ALA A 129 16.82 10.87 -6.92
N GLY A 130 17.59 9.90 -7.37
CA GLY A 130 17.34 8.48 -7.17
C GLY A 130 16.33 7.92 -8.14
N ARG A 131 15.66 6.84 -7.75
CA ARG A 131 14.85 5.99 -8.63
C ARG A 131 13.45 5.76 -8.01
N THR A 132 12.40 5.98 -8.82
CA THR A 132 11.02 5.67 -8.45
C THR A 132 10.39 4.72 -9.48
N TYR A 133 9.48 3.86 -8.99
CA TYR A 133 8.56 3.11 -9.84
C TYR A 133 7.14 3.52 -9.49
N THR A 134 6.36 3.92 -10.50
CA THR A 134 4.99 4.38 -10.31
C THR A 134 4.01 3.50 -11.08
N ASN A 135 2.97 3.07 -10.38
CA ASN A 135 1.80 2.42 -10.97
C ASN A 135 0.61 3.37 -10.81
N VAL A 136 0.28 4.07 -11.90
CA VAL A 136 -0.84 5.00 -11.95
C VAL A 136 -2.10 4.23 -12.31
N GLN A 137 -3.15 4.36 -11.51
CA GLN A 137 -4.45 3.80 -11.84
C GLN A 137 -5.01 4.45 -13.12
N HIS A 138 -5.94 3.74 -13.80
CA HIS A 138 -6.50 4.26 -15.04
C HIS A 138 -7.20 5.60 -14.81
N LEU A 139 -6.66 6.67 -15.39
CA LEU A 139 -7.17 8.02 -15.27
C LEU A 139 -8.25 8.30 -16.33
N VAL A 140 -9.33 8.95 -15.90
CA VAL A 140 -10.48 9.30 -16.77
C VAL A 140 -10.63 10.82 -16.92
N GLY A 141 -11.36 11.27 -17.93
CA GLY A 141 -11.79 12.66 -18.02
C GLY A 141 -10.68 13.70 -18.21
N GLY A 142 -9.54 13.33 -18.80
CA GLY A 142 -8.44 14.27 -19.03
C GLY A 142 -7.46 14.41 -17.85
N ALA A 143 -7.65 13.62 -16.79
CA ALA A 143 -6.73 13.56 -15.66
C ALA A 143 -5.29 13.21 -16.08
N THR A 144 -4.29 13.71 -15.35
CA THR A 144 -2.87 13.48 -15.64
C THR A 144 -2.07 13.22 -14.38
N PHE A 145 -1.06 12.39 -14.51
CA PHE A 145 -0.03 12.21 -13.49
C PHE A 145 1.32 12.62 -14.08
N LYS A 146 2.11 13.40 -13.33
CA LYS A 146 3.40 13.93 -13.78
C LYS A 146 4.51 13.58 -12.82
N VAL A 147 5.67 13.22 -13.36
CA VAL A 147 6.93 13.19 -12.60
C VAL A 147 7.91 14.11 -13.29
N SER A 148 8.34 15.15 -12.59
CA SER A 148 9.27 16.14 -13.10
C SER A 148 10.63 15.96 -12.44
N GLY A 149 11.67 15.82 -13.26
CA GLY A 149 13.05 15.97 -12.87
C GLY A 149 13.57 17.37 -13.18
N GLN A 150 14.87 17.56 -13.03
CA GLN A 150 15.53 18.84 -13.37
C GLN A 150 15.58 19.06 -14.88
N SER A 151 15.75 18.01 -15.67
CA SER A 151 15.98 18.05 -17.12
C SER A 151 14.72 17.84 -17.96
N ALA A 152 13.73 17.10 -17.46
CA ALA A 152 12.52 16.78 -18.21
C ALA A 152 11.34 16.41 -17.30
N THR A 153 10.16 16.25 -17.91
CA THR A 153 8.91 15.83 -17.27
C THR A 153 8.30 14.65 -18.01
N ALA A 154 7.96 13.60 -17.28
CA ALA A 154 7.14 12.48 -17.73
C ALA A 154 5.67 12.75 -17.39
N THR A 155 4.78 12.73 -18.40
CA THR A 155 3.33 12.90 -18.24
C THR A 155 2.61 11.66 -18.72
N VAL A 156 1.73 11.10 -17.90
CA VAL A 156 1.08 9.81 -18.15
C VAL A 156 -0.42 9.84 -17.83
N ARG A 157 -1.13 8.80 -18.33
CA ARG A 157 -2.56 8.57 -18.08
C ARG A 157 -2.85 7.08 -17.88
N GLY A 158 -2.60 6.56 -16.67
CA GLY A 158 -2.83 5.13 -16.36
C GLY A 158 -1.73 4.24 -16.92
N THR A 159 -0.59 4.22 -16.25
CA THR A 159 0.66 3.62 -16.74
C THR A 159 1.47 3.00 -15.61
N LYS A 160 2.33 2.04 -15.96
CA LYS A 160 3.40 1.55 -15.09
C LYS A 160 4.74 2.02 -15.65
N PHE A 161 5.48 2.78 -14.89
CA PHE A 161 6.75 3.36 -15.35
C PHE A 161 7.74 3.59 -14.21
N GLU A 162 9.00 3.70 -14.59
CA GLU A 162 10.13 4.01 -13.74
C GLU A 162 10.76 5.34 -14.15
N VAL A 163 11.24 6.07 -13.16
CA VAL A 163 12.05 7.29 -13.36
C VAL A 163 13.33 7.17 -12.56
N LEU A 164 14.48 7.41 -13.21
CA LEU A 164 15.78 7.54 -12.58
C LEU A 164 16.35 8.92 -12.85
N ILE A 165 16.62 9.68 -11.78
CA ILE A 165 17.44 10.89 -11.85
C ILE A 165 18.87 10.53 -11.47
N LYS A 166 19.79 10.68 -12.42
CA LYS A 166 21.22 10.39 -12.22
C LYS A 166 21.94 11.57 -11.53
N PRO A 167 23.12 11.33 -10.94
CA PRO A 167 23.89 12.39 -10.28
C PRO A 167 24.29 13.57 -11.20
N ASP A 168 24.40 13.33 -12.50
CA ASP A 168 24.69 14.36 -13.51
C ASP A 168 23.45 15.23 -13.88
N GLY A 169 22.28 14.91 -13.32
CA GLY A 169 21.00 15.57 -13.61
C GLY A 169 20.26 15.03 -14.82
N SER A 170 20.81 14.02 -15.53
CA SER A 170 20.07 13.34 -16.61
C SER A 170 18.90 12.54 -16.03
N MET A 171 17.82 12.40 -16.82
CA MET A 171 16.60 11.69 -16.44
C MET A 171 16.34 10.54 -17.40
N LEU A 172 16.30 9.30 -16.89
CA LEU A 172 15.88 8.12 -17.64
C LEU A 172 14.44 7.77 -17.24
N VAL A 173 13.60 7.48 -18.23
CA VAL A 173 12.27 6.89 -18.02
C VAL A 173 12.19 5.52 -18.69
N LYS A 174 11.55 4.55 -18.01
CA LYS A 174 11.20 3.24 -18.57
C LYS A 174 9.69 3.06 -18.44
N LEU A 175 9.01 2.84 -19.54
CA LEU A 175 7.57 2.67 -19.61
C LEU A 175 7.25 1.18 -19.83
N PHE A 176 6.63 0.54 -18.85
CA PHE A 176 6.28 -0.89 -18.88
C PHE A 176 4.85 -1.12 -19.38
N GLU A 177 3.93 -0.17 -19.14
CA GLU A 177 2.52 -0.28 -19.55
C GLU A 177 1.96 1.10 -19.89
N GLY A 178 1.16 1.21 -20.95
CA GLY A 178 0.46 2.42 -21.35
C GLY A 178 1.25 3.33 -22.28
N GLN A 179 1.04 4.63 -22.18
CA GLN A 179 1.64 5.69 -23.00
C GLN A 179 2.16 6.83 -22.12
N MET A 180 3.22 7.51 -22.60
CA MET A 180 3.89 8.61 -21.89
C MET A 180 4.34 9.68 -22.86
N ASP A 181 4.10 10.95 -22.51
CA ASP A 181 4.80 12.09 -23.10
C ASP A 181 5.99 12.45 -22.22
N PHE A 182 7.20 12.34 -22.77
CA PHE A 182 8.44 12.70 -22.09
C PHE A 182 8.99 13.99 -22.71
N ALA A 183 8.84 15.10 -22.00
CA ALA A 183 9.09 16.45 -22.47
C ALA A 183 10.27 17.09 -21.74
N GLY A 184 11.27 17.51 -22.49
CA GLY A 184 12.29 18.45 -22.06
C GLY A 184 11.97 19.86 -22.55
N PRO A 185 12.80 20.88 -22.23
CA PRO A 185 12.60 22.25 -22.70
C PRO A 185 12.74 22.39 -24.21
N HIS A 186 13.42 21.48 -24.90
CA HIS A 186 13.73 21.58 -26.32
C HIS A 186 12.88 20.69 -27.22
N ASN A 187 12.45 19.54 -26.72
CA ASN A 187 11.66 18.58 -27.48
C ASN A 187 10.83 17.64 -26.59
N THR A 188 9.84 17.01 -27.19
CA THR A 188 9.00 15.99 -26.57
C THR A 188 9.09 14.71 -27.36
N VAL A 189 9.21 13.57 -26.66
CA VAL A 189 9.17 12.23 -27.23
C VAL A 189 7.99 11.48 -26.67
N HIS A 190 7.17 10.89 -27.53
CA HIS A 190 6.07 10.03 -27.15
C HIS A 190 6.55 8.60 -27.05
N LEU A 191 6.33 7.96 -25.89
CA LEU A 191 6.65 6.54 -25.66
C LEU A 191 5.38 5.70 -25.63
N THR A 192 5.47 4.52 -26.24
CA THR A 192 4.47 3.45 -26.11
C THR A 192 5.14 2.23 -25.51
N ALA A 193 4.55 1.66 -24.46
CA ALA A 193 5.16 0.52 -23.77
C ALA A 193 5.36 -0.70 -24.69
N PRO A 194 6.45 -1.49 -24.52
CA PRO A 194 7.56 -1.29 -23.59
C PRO A 194 8.71 -0.47 -24.22
N GLN A 195 8.94 0.74 -23.76
CA GLN A 195 9.98 1.63 -24.27
C GLN A 195 10.67 2.41 -23.15
N GLN A 196 11.88 2.92 -23.42
CA GLN A 196 12.60 3.86 -22.59
C GLN A 196 13.12 5.04 -23.38
N ALA A 197 13.38 6.17 -22.71
CA ALA A 197 14.08 7.32 -23.26
C ALA A 197 14.88 8.02 -22.15
N THR A 198 15.89 8.80 -22.55
CA THR A 198 16.72 9.58 -21.62
C THR A 198 16.74 11.04 -22.05
N ALA A 199 16.55 11.94 -21.09
CA ALA A 199 16.87 13.37 -21.26
C ALA A 199 18.27 13.62 -20.70
N ASP A 200 19.09 14.33 -21.47
CA ASP A 200 20.40 14.78 -21.01
C ASP A 200 20.27 15.92 -19.94
N PRO A 201 21.34 16.32 -19.26
CA PRO A 201 21.27 17.40 -18.26
C PRO A 201 20.83 18.76 -18.83
N ALA A 202 20.98 18.98 -20.14
CA ALA A 202 20.51 20.19 -20.83
C ALA A 202 19.02 20.11 -21.21
N GLY A 203 18.38 18.94 -21.02
CA GLY A 203 16.96 18.72 -21.28
C GLY A 203 16.64 18.31 -22.72
N ASN A 204 17.61 17.84 -23.50
CA ASN A 204 17.33 17.23 -24.78
C ASN A 204 16.88 15.78 -24.56
N VAL A 205 15.65 15.47 -24.98
CA VAL A 205 15.13 14.10 -24.90
C VAL A 205 15.57 13.30 -26.11
N GLY A 206 16.30 12.21 -25.86
CA GLY A 206 16.73 11.27 -26.90
C GLY A 206 15.55 10.43 -27.42
N PRO A 207 15.77 9.68 -28.54
CA PRO A 207 14.72 8.87 -29.13
C PRO A 207 14.25 7.74 -28.20
N ALA A 208 12.97 7.37 -28.31
CA ALA A 208 12.46 6.17 -27.67
C ALA A 208 13.11 4.90 -28.22
N GLY A 209 13.44 3.97 -27.35
CA GLY A 209 14.05 2.69 -27.67
C GLY A 209 13.55 1.56 -26.76
N PRO A 210 13.99 0.30 -27.01
CA PRO A 210 13.62 -0.81 -26.14
C PRO A 210 14.18 -0.62 -24.73
N ILE A 211 13.48 -1.18 -23.74
CA ILE A 211 13.95 -1.16 -22.34
C ILE A 211 15.23 -2.00 -22.23
N VAL A 212 16.27 -1.40 -21.66
CA VAL A 212 17.55 -2.05 -21.37
C VAL A 212 17.63 -2.34 -19.88
N PRO A 213 17.83 -3.59 -19.45
CA PRO A 213 18.07 -3.92 -18.05
C PRO A 213 19.32 -3.20 -17.52
N GLU A 214 19.22 -2.63 -16.34
CA GLU A 214 20.36 -1.98 -15.68
C GLU A 214 20.78 -2.79 -14.44
N PRO A 215 22.09 -3.01 -14.23
CA PRO A 215 22.59 -3.62 -13.01
C PRO A 215 22.15 -2.78 -11.79
N GLY A 216 21.64 -3.47 -10.76
CA GLY A 216 21.20 -2.80 -9.52
C GLY A 216 19.84 -2.10 -9.59
N ASP A 217 19.11 -2.22 -10.69
CA ASP A 217 17.71 -1.80 -10.79
C ASP A 217 16.84 -2.77 -9.96
N PRO A 218 16.24 -2.32 -8.83
CA PRO A 218 15.44 -3.22 -8.00
C PRO A 218 14.08 -3.50 -8.64
N PHE A 219 13.53 -2.55 -9.41
CA PHE A 219 12.13 -2.61 -9.83
C PHE A 219 11.87 -3.62 -10.93
N GLY A 220 12.82 -3.84 -11.85
CA GLY A 220 12.69 -4.87 -12.87
C GLY A 220 12.49 -6.27 -12.26
N ALA A 221 13.25 -6.60 -11.23
CA ALA A 221 13.15 -7.87 -10.51
C ALA A 221 11.87 -7.94 -9.65
N GLU A 222 11.48 -6.84 -8.99
CA GLU A 222 10.26 -6.74 -8.20
C GLU A 222 9.01 -6.93 -9.07
N ILE A 223 8.93 -6.24 -10.20
CA ILE A 223 7.82 -6.38 -11.16
C ILE A 223 7.70 -7.82 -11.65
N ALA A 224 8.82 -8.41 -12.07
CA ALA A 224 8.84 -9.77 -12.58
C ALA A 224 8.38 -10.80 -11.52
N ALA A 225 8.70 -10.59 -10.25
CA ALA A 225 8.23 -11.45 -9.16
C ALA A 225 6.73 -11.25 -8.88
N SER A 226 6.25 -10.01 -8.78
CA SER A 226 4.83 -9.70 -8.60
C SER A 226 3.96 -10.21 -9.75
N ASP A 227 4.39 -10.09 -10.99
CA ASP A 227 3.69 -10.60 -12.16
C ASP A 227 3.51 -12.13 -12.11
N GLN A 228 4.48 -12.86 -11.55
CA GLN A 228 4.38 -14.31 -11.40
C GLN A 228 3.40 -14.72 -10.29
N THR A 229 3.31 -13.98 -9.21
CA THR A 229 2.38 -14.29 -8.11
C THR A 229 0.95 -13.89 -8.41
N SER A 230 0.74 -12.79 -9.13
CA SER A 230 -0.62 -12.27 -9.44
C SER A 230 -1.41 -13.16 -10.41
N GLN A 231 -0.73 -13.97 -11.24
CA GLN A 231 -1.40 -14.83 -12.21
C GLN A 231 -2.14 -15.99 -11.53
N GLY A 232 -3.48 -16.04 -11.68
CA GLY A 232 -4.32 -17.12 -11.15
C GLY A 232 -4.49 -17.10 -9.63
N THR A 233 -4.18 -15.99 -8.98
CA THR A 233 -4.45 -15.72 -7.57
C THR A 233 -5.59 -14.70 -7.44
N THR A 234 -6.15 -14.57 -6.24
CA THR A 234 -7.20 -13.60 -5.97
C THR A 234 -6.60 -12.19 -5.88
N PRO A 235 -7.07 -11.22 -6.68
CA PRO A 235 -6.58 -9.84 -6.60
C PRO A 235 -6.68 -9.27 -5.19
N GLY A 236 -5.61 -8.57 -4.75
CA GLY A 236 -5.52 -7.98 -3.41
C GLY A 236 -4.98 -8.91 -2.33
N THR A 237 -4.75 -10.20 -2.63
CA THR A 237 -4.10 -11.13 -1.68
C THR A 237 -2.59 -11.01 -1.65
N GLU A 238 -2.01 -10.26 -2.58
CA GLU A 238 -0.57 -10.06 -2.69
C GLU A 238 -0.02 -9.34 -1.46
N GLN A 239 1.05 -9.91 -0.90
CA GLN A 239 1.83 -9.33 0.18
C GLN A 239 3.29 -9.25 -0.27
N ASP A 240 3.80 -8.04 -0.31
CA ASP A 240 5.18 -7.76 -0.67
C ASP A 240 6.06 -7.59 0.57
N TYR A 241 7.25 -8.16 0.52
CA TYR A 241 8.28 -8.02 1.53
C TYR A 241 9.58 -7.56 0.86
N ILE A 242 10.23 -6.58 1.45
CA ILE A 242 11.59 -6.18 1.08
C ILE A 242 12.49 -6.55 2.24
N GLY A 243 13.46 -7.43 2.00
CA GLY A 243 14.40 -7.88 3.01
C GLY A 243 15.61 -6.96 3.17
N LEU A 244 16.42 -7.21 4.19
CA LEU A 244 17.77 -6.66 4.28
C LEU A 244 18.68 -7.32 3.24
N PRO A 245 19.82 -6.74 2.86
CA PRO A 245 20.77 -7.40 1.99
C PRO A 245 21.16 -8.78 2.53
N VAL A 246 21.14 -9.79 1.67
CA VAL A 246 21.52 -11.18 1.97
C VAL A 246 22.85 -11.48 1.32
N HIS A 247 23.76 -12.13 2.06
CA HIS A 247 25.06 -12.59 1.60
C HIS A 247 25.07 -14.12 1.39
N ASN A 248 26.16 -14.63 0.82
CA ASN A 248 26.30 -16.08 0.65
C ASN A 248 26.21 -16.82 2.00
N GLY A 249 25.31 -17.82 2.07
CA GLY A 249 25.06 -18.59 3.28
C GLY A 249 24.10 -17.94 4.29
N GLU A 250 23.74 -16.68 4.12
CA GLU A 250 22.76 -16.00 4.98
C GLU A 250 21.35 -16.31 4.57
N GLN A 251 20.41 -16.14 5.53
CA GLN A 251 18.99 -16.31 5.28
C GLN A 251 18.15 -15.24 5.95
N GLN A 252 16.99 -14.96 5.34
CA GLN A 252 15.93 -14.14 5.93
C GLN A 252 14.61 -14.87 5.89
N GLN A 253 13.71 -14.53 6.81
CA GLN A 253 12.42 -15.18 6.95
C GLN A 253 11.30 -14.14 7.00
N PHE A 254 10.20 -14.46 6.32
CA PHE A 254 8.97 -13.69 6.32
C PHE A 254 7.81 -14.62 6.67
N THR A 255 6.74 -14.06 7.18
CA THR A 255 5.56 -14.84 7.61
C THR A 255 4.37 -14.45 6.77
N TYR A 256 3.64 -15.42 6.24
CA TYR A 256 2.40 -15.23 5.50
C TYR A 256 1.28 -16.07 6.13
N SER A 257 0.23 -15.40 6.60
CA SER A 257 -0.97 -16.06 7.15
C SER A 257 -1.93 -16.36 6.01
N PHE A 258 -2.24 -17.63 5.82
CA PHE A 258 -3.18 -18.13 4.83
C PHE A 258 -4.36 -18.80 5.51
N ALA A 259 -5.54 -18.25 5.36
CA ALA A 259 -6.75 -18.78 5.98
C ALA A 259 -7.64 -19.59 5.02
N GLY A 260 -7.26 -19.64 3.72
CA GLY A 260 -7.94 -20.39 2.68
C GLY A 260 -7.38 -21.81 2.49
N GLU A 261 -7.81 -22.43 1.40
CA GLU A 261 -7.28 -23.69 0.89
C GLU A 261 -7.10 -23.58 -0.62
N GLY A 262 -6.05 -24.18 -1.18
CA GLY A 262 -5.86 -24.23 -2.62
C GLY A 262 -4.49 -23.76 -3.10
N LEU A 263 -4.44 -22.72 -3.93
CA LEU A 263 -3.21 -22.26 -4.54
C LEU A 263 -2.55 -21.15 -3.71
N LEU A 264 -1.26 -21.33 -3.40
CA LEU A 264 -0.39 -20.28 -2.89
C LEU A 264 0.86 -20.19 -3.76
N LYS A 265 1.24 -18.98 -4.12
CA LYS A 265 2.43 -18.67 -4.89
C LYS A 265 3.34 -17.74 -4.10
N ALA A 266 4.63 -18.03 -4.11
CA ALA A 266 5.66 -17.12 -3.61
C ALA A 266 6.72 -16.93 -4.70
N ALA A 267 7.06 -15.68 -5.00
CA ALA A 267 8.11 -15.35 -5.95
C ALA A 267 9.17 -14.48 -5.29
N LEU A 268 10.43 -14.69 -5.69
CA LEU A 268 11.59 -13.96 -5.22
C LEU A 268 12.23 -13.22 -6.39
N GLY A 269 12.28 -11.88 -6.28
CA GLY A 269 12.99 -10.98 -7.19
C GLY A 269 14.24 -10.39 -6.54
N TYR A 270 15.35 -10.32 -7.29
CA TYR A 270 16.61 -9.72 -6.85
C TYR A 270 17.52 -9.43 -8.07
N PRO A 271 18.57 -8.60 -7.92
CA PRO A 271 19.32 -8.12 -9.07
C PRO A 271 20.14 -9.15 -9.84
N GLY A 272 20.49 -10.34 -9.33
CA GLY A 272 21.16 -11.21 -10.23
C GLY A 272 21.94 -12.44 -9.82
N SER A 273 22.21 -12.73 -8.57
CA SER A 273 23.01 -13.91 -8.19
C SER A 273 22.18 -15.20 -8.06
N VAL A 274 22.68 -16.22 -7.39
CA VAL A 274 21.92 -17.45 -7.14
C VAL A 274 21.41 -17.45 -5.71
N MET A 275 20.09 -17.52 -5.56
CA MET A 275 19.41 -17.65 -4.27
C MET A 275 18.48 -18.87 -4.25
N THR A 276 18.02 -19.22 -3.07
CA THR A 276 16.97 -20.21 -2.83
C THR A 276 15.78 -19.54 -2.19
N LEU A 277 14.59 -19.77 -2.76
CA LEU A 277 13.31 -19.49 -2.14
C LEU A 277 12.75 -20.79 -1.56
N GLN A 278 12.43 -20.79 -0.25
CA GLN A 278 11.72 -21.88 0.41
C GLN A 278 10.39 -21.38 0.96
N VAL A 279 9.38 -22.19 0.83
CA VAL A 279 8.05 -22.02 1.45
C VAL A 279 7.82 -23.19 2.39
N LYS A 280 7.84 -22.92 3.69
CA LYS A 280 7.55 -23.91 4.73
C LYS A 280 6.08 -23.82 5.09
N ALA A 281 5.35 -24.88 4.82
CA ALA A 281 3.91 -24.96 5.06
C ALA A 281 3.58 -25.28 6.54
N PRO A 282 2.32 -25.07 6.99
CA PRO A 282 1.89 -25.34 8.36
C PRO A 282 1.99 -26.81 8.80
N ASP A 283 2.03 -27.76 7.85
CA ASP A 283 2.20 -29.20 8.06
C ASP A 283 3.69 -29.62 8.01
N ALA A 284 4.61 -28.65 8.08
CA ALA A 284 6.05 -28.83 7.97
C ALA A 284 6.58 -29.27 6.59
N GLN A 285 5.73 -29.38 5.56
CA GLN A 285 6.23 -29.54 4.19
C GLN A 285 7.06 -28.34 3.75
N VAL A 286 8.13 -28.62 2.99
CA VAL A 286 9.01 -27.59 2.46
C VAL A 286 9.02 -27.66 0.93
N TYR A 287 8.63 -26.57 0.31
CA TYR A 287 8.72 -26.35 -1.13
C TYR A 287 9.88 -25.41 -1.39
N ALA A 288 10.85 -25.81 -2.20
CA ALA A 288 12.04 -25.00 -2.43
C ALA A 288 12.46 -25.00 -3.90
N LYS A 289 13.01 -23.88 -4.33
CA LYS A 289 13.61 -23.73 -5.65
C LYS A 289 14.83 -22.83 -5.56
N THR A 290 15.93 -23.25 -6.21
CA THR A 290 17.17 -22.50 -6.33
C THR A 290 17.38 -22.08 -7.77
N GLY A 291 17.90 -20.88 -8.01
CA GLY A 291 18.15 -20.41 -9.37
C GLY A 291 18.45 -18.91 -9.45
N ALA A 292 18.32 -18.39 -10.68
CA ALA A 292 18.35 -16.96 -10.94
C ALA A 292 16.97 -16.32 -10.80
N SER A 293 16.95 -15.03 -10.55
CA SER A 293 15.73 -14.20 -10.44
C SER A 293 14.97 -14.14 -11.79
N PRO A 294 13.62 -14.14 -11.77
CA PRO A 294 12.77 -14.40 -10.61
C PRO A 294 12.60 -15.90 -10.31
N ILE A 295 12.53 -16.26 -9.04
CA ILE A 295 12.27 -17.63 -8.60
C ILE A 295 10.80 -17.74 -8.18
N LEU A 296 10.04 -18.68 -8.74
CA LEU A 296 8.66 -18.96 -8.36
C LEU A 296 8.54 -20.33 -7.68
N VAL A 297 7.94 -20.35 -6.51
CA VAL A 297 7.47 -21.56 -5.79
C VAL A 297 5.94 -21.56 -5.79
N VAL A 298 5.34 -22.69 -6.14
CA VAL A 298 3.89 -22.90 -6.21
C VAL A 298 3.50 -24.03 -5.28
N VAL A 299 2.52 -23.77 -4.41
CA VAL A 299 1.90 -24.76 -3.52
C VAL A 299 0.45 -24.96 -3.97
N ASN A 300 0.17 -26.05 -4.69
CA ASN A 300 -1.14 -26.27 -5.33
C ASN A 300 -2.26 -26.67 -4.35
N ASN A 301 -1.94 -27.31 -3.25
CA ASN A 301 -2.88 -27.76 -2.22
C ASN A 301 -2.50 -27.11 -0.89
N ALA A 302 -2.37 -25.81 -0.90
CA ALA A 302 -2.00 -25.06 0.30
C ALA A 302 -3.09 -25.18 1.36
N LEU A 303 -2.68 -25.50 2.58
CA LEU A 303 -3.55 -25.65 3.74
C LEU A 303 -3.65 -24.31 4.48
N ALA A 304 -4.80 -24.06 5.11
CA ALA A 304 -4.91 -22.93 6.04
C ALA A 304 -3.87 -23.05 7.17
N GLY A 305 -3.21 -21.94 7.50
CA GLY A 305 -2.19 -21.88 8.53
C GLY A 305 -1.14 -20.82 8.24
N ILE A 306 -0.05 -20.86 9.00
CA ILE A 306 1.06 -19.91 8.91
C ILE A 306 2.17 -20.52 8.05
N TYR A 307 2.54 -19.81 7.01
CA TYR A 307 3.65 -20.13 6.13
C TYR A 307 4.89 -19.32 6.50
N THR A 308 6.05 -19.96 6.51
CA THR A 308 7.34 -19.27 6.64
C THR A 308 8.01 -19.25 5.26
N ILE A 309 8.26 -18.05 4.76
CA ILE A 309 8.96 -17.83 3.50
C ILE A 309 10.41 -17.54 3.83
N VAL A 310 11.34 -18.36 3.32
CA VAL A 310 12.76 -18.25 3.60
C VAL A 310 13.53 -17.95 2.33
N VAL A 311 14.32 -16.89 2.36
CA VAL A 311 15.28 -16.54 1.30
C VAL A 311 16.67 -16.88 1.78
N ILE A 312 17.45 -17.61 0.95
CA ILE A 312 18.80 -18.03 1.27
C ILE A 312 19.74 -17.59 0.16
N GLY A 313 20.78 -16.85 0.50
CA GLY A 313 21.87 -16.54 -0.41
C GLY A 313 22.73 -17.77 -0.68
N VAL A 314 22.93 -18.14 -1.94
CA VAL A 314 23.68 -19.36 -2.30
C VAL A 314 25.07 -19.03 -2.83
N SER A 315 25.16 -18.25 -3.90
CA SER A 315 26.44 -17.93 -4.51
C SER A 315 26.40 -16.69 -5.39
N GLY A 316 27.54 -16.04 -5.58
CA GLY A 316 27.70 -14.89 -6.46
C GLY A 316 27.23 -13.56 -5.84
N LEU A 317 26.77 -13.56 -4.59
CA LEU A 317 26.39 -12.35 -3.87
C LEU A 317 27.68 -11.59 -3.49
N GLY A 318 27.78 -10.35 -3.95
CA GLY A 318 28.94 -9.50 -3.66
C GLY A 318 29.04 -9.09 -2.20
N ALA A 319 30.10 -8.35 -1.86
CA ALA A 319 30.32 -7.88 -0.50
C ALA A 319 29.21 -6.98 0.07
N ALA A 320 28.43 -6.32 -0.78
CA ALA A 320 27.28 -5.51 -0.39
C ALA A 320 26.02 -6.35 -0.10
N GLY A 321 26.02 -7.63 -0.46
CA GLY A 321 24.82 -8.45 -0.48
C GLY A 321 23.83 -8.02 -1.56
N GLU A 322 22.71 -8.72 -1.64
CA GLU A 322 21.58 -8.36 -2.51
C GLU A 322 20.27 -8.28 -1.71
N THR A 323 19.52 -7.23 -1.94
CA THR A 323 18.22 -7.01 -1.28
C THR A 323 17.15 -7.88 -1.96
N PRO A 324 16.59 -8.87 -1.26
CA PRO A 324 15.53 -9.69 -1.82
C PRO A 324 14.19 -8.95 -1.76
N PHE A 325 13.42 -9.07 -2.83
CA PHE A 325 12.00 -8.75 -2.86
C PHE A 325 11.22 -10.06 -2.93
N VAL A 326 10.28 -10.25 -2.03
CA VAL A 326 9.41 -11.43 -2.00
C VAL A 326 7.97 -10.98 -2.18
N SER A 327 7.30 -11.52 -3.19
CA SER A 327 5.86 -11.39 -3.37
C SER A 327 5.21 -12.73 -3.05
N VAL A 328 4.12 -12.70 -2.29
CA VAL A 328 3.31 -13.89 -1.96
C VAL A 328 1.86 -13.56 -2.25
N ALA A 329 1.17 -14.42 -3.02
CA ALA A 329 -0.25 -14.27 -3.29
C ALA A 329 -0.95 -15.65 -3.26
N ALA A 330 -2.26 -15.66 -3.06
CA ALA A 330 -3.03 -16.88 -2.95
C ALA A 330 -4.35 -16.82 -3.71
N LEU A 331 -4.87 -17.96 -4.13
CA LEU A 331 -6.24 -18.10 -4.56
C LEU A 331 -7.11 -18.31 -3.32
N GLU A 332 -7.83 -17.28 -2.92
CA GLU A 332 -8.62 -17.26 -1.71
C GLU A 332 -10.07 -16.85 -1.99
N PRO A 333 -11.05 -17.44 -1.29
CA PRO A 333 -12.42 -16.96 -1.38
C PRO A 333 -12.57 -15.57 -0.74
N CYS A 334 -13.23 -14.66 -1.46
CA CYS A 334 -13.62 -13.36 -0.94
C CYS A 334 -14.93 -13.50 -0.17
N ALA A 335 -14.85 -13.85 1.11
CA ALA A 335 -16.03 -14.06 1.95
C ALA A 335 -15.84 -13.42 3.32
N SER A 336 -16.95 -12.96 3.91
CA SER A 336 -16.98 -12.43 5.28
C SER A 336 -16.89 -13.54 6.36
N ALA A 337 -16.11 -14.56 6.10
CA ALA A 337 -15.95 -15.70 7.00
C ALA A 337 -14.96 -15.40 8.12
N ASN A 338 -15.27 -15.85 9.34
CA ASN A 338 -14.33 -15.88 10.44
C ASN A 338 -13.70 -17.26 10.51
N ILE A 339 -12.39 -17.34 10.36
CA ILE A 339 -11.63 -18.59 10.37
C ILE A 339 -10.58 -18.53 11.47
N ASP A 340 -10.49 -19.62 12.25
CA ASP A 340 -9.44 -19.85 13.22
C ASP A 340 -8.90 -21.27 12.93
N SER A 341 -7.74 -21.39 12.32
CA SER A 341 -7.16 -22.67 11.92
C SER A 341 -5.63 -22.64 12.02
N ARG A 342 -5.07 -23.62 12.72
CA ARG A 342 -3.62 -23.82 12.86
C ARG A 342 -2.86 -22.53 13.21
N GLY A 343 -3.43 -21.73 14.15
CA GLY A 343 -2.86 -20.44 14.56
C GLY A 343 -3.11 -19.28 13.59
N ALA A 344 -3.59 -19.53 12.38
CA ALA A 344 -4.05 -18.48 11.49
C ALA A 344 -5.46 -18.00 11.86
N VAL A 345 -5.65 -16.69 11.82
CA VAL A 345 -6.91 -16.02 12.14
C VAL A 345 -7.33 -15.20 10.95
N ARG A 346 -8.59 -15.35 10.52
CA ARG A 346 -9.23 -14.47 9.52
C ARG A 346 -10.46 -13.80 10.12
N ARG A 347 -10.62 -12.51 9.82
CA ARG A 347 -11.86 -11.76 10.03
C ARG A 347 -12.23 -11.06 8.73
N GLY A 348 -13.41 -11.38 8.20
CA GLY A 348 -13.96 -10.76 7.00
C GLY A 348 -15.15 -9.88 7.35
N LEU A 349 -15.18 -8.64 6.82
CA LEU A 349 -16.18 -7.64 7.11
C LEU A 349 -16.76 -7.10 5.81
N THR A 350 -18.05 -7.28 5.59
CA THR A 350 -18.77 -6.65 4.49
C THR A 350 -19.12 -5.19 4.81
N SER A 351 -19.48 -4.42 3.79
CA SER A 351 -20.03 -3.06 3.97
C SER A 351 -21.25 -3.05 4.91
N GLN A 352 -22.06 -4.11 4.90
CA GLN A 352 -23.23 -4.25 5.79
C GLN A 352 -22.80 -4.55 7.24
N ASP A 353 -21.81 -5.43 7.45
CA ASP A 353 -21.25 -5.68 8.79
C ASP A 353 -20.66 -4.39 9.36
N LEU A 354 -20.00 -3.63 8.50
CA LEU A 354 -19.44 -2.33 8.82
C LEU A 354 -20.53 -1.32 9.16
N ALA A 355 -21.57 -1.18 8.36
CA ALA A 355 -22.67 -0.24 8.57
C ALA A 355 -23.63 -0.65 9.72
N GLY A 356 -23.93 -1.94 9.83
CA GLY A 356 -24.89 -2.46 10.82
C GLY A 356 -24.41 -2.41 12.28
N SER A 357 -23.10 -2.19 12.49
CA SER A 357 -22.54 -2.02 13.84
C SER A 357 -22.64 -0.59 14.38
N ILE A 358 -23.22 0.35 13.60
CA ILE A 358 -23.24 1.78 13.91
C ILE A 358 -24.64 2.20 14.32
N GLN A 359 -24.73 2.73 15.54
CA GLN A 359 -25.89 3.50 15.99
C GLN A 359 -25.37 4.78 16.62
N VAL A 360 -25.32 5.87 15.85
CA VAL A 360 -24.94 7.19 16.36
C VAL A 360 -26.13 8.11 16.22
N SER A 361 -26.45 8.79 17.30
CA SER A 361 -27.56 9.77 17.33
C SER A 361 -27.29 10.90 16.34
N GLY A 362 -28.28 11.26 15.54
CA GLY A 362 -28.19 12.30 14.51
C GLY A 362 -27.68 11.80 13.14
N VAL A 363 -27.18 10.57 13.04
CA VAL A 363 -26.72 9.99 11.78
C VAL A 363 -27.81 9.19 11.11
N SER A 364 -28.02 9.45 9.83
CA SER A 364 -28.93 8.69 8.97
C SER A 364 -28.32 8.48 7.58
N ASN A 365 -28.89 7.53 6.84
CA ASN A 365 -28.49 7.19 5.48
C ASN A 365 -27.00 6.83 5.35
N LEU A 366 -26.42 6.22 6.39
CA LEU A 366 -25.04 5.79 6.38
C LEU A 366 -24.84 4.70 5.33
N ASN A 367 -23.95 4.96 4.39
CA ASN A 367 -23.46 4.00 3.42
C ASN A 367 -21.95 3.93 3.51
N LEU A 368 -21.43 2.72 3.70
CA LEU A 368 -20.00 2.45 3.67
C LEU A 368 -19.67 1.64 2.43
N THR A 369 -18.61 2.04 1.77
CA THR A 369 -18.11 1.36 0.59
C THR A 369 -16.65 1.01 0.81
N VAL A 370 -16.31 -0.25 0.58
CA VAL A 370 -14.93 -0.69 0.45
C VAL A 370 -14.46 -0.28 -0.93
N VAL A 371 -13.55 0.70 -1.00
CA VAL A 371 -13.14 1.33 -2.27
C VAL A 371 -12.02 0.56 -2.94
N GLY A 372 -11.12 -0.04 -2.15
CA GLY A 372 -9.99 -0.78 -2.69
C GLY A 372 -8.89 -1.05 -1.68
N ASN A 373 -7.78 -1.56 -2.20
CA ASN A 373 -6.57 -1.80 -1.42
C ASN A 373 -5.63 -0.62 -1.52
N SER A 374 -5.00 -0.28 -0.41
CA SER A 374 -3.71 0.35 -0.40
C SER A 374 -2.61 -0.69 -0.17
N LEU A 375 -1.37 -0.39 -0.53
CA LEU A 375 -0.23 -1.26 -0.28
C LEU A 375 -0.10 -1.63 1.21
N ALA A 376 -0.53 -0.75 2.10
CA ALA A 376 -0.45 -0.92 3.54
C ALA A 376 -1.77 -1.39 4.18
N GLY A 377 -2.92 -1.32 3.48
CA GLY A 377 -4.19 -1.62 4.11
C GLY A 377 -5.43 -1.49 3.21
N ALA A 378 -6.59 -1.30 3.82
CA ALA A 378 -7.88 -1.20 3.15
C ALA A 378 -8.40 0.24 3.12
N VAL A 379 -8.93 0.67 1.97
CA VAL A 379 -9.53 2.00 1.79
C VAL A 379 -11.04 1.91 1.92
N LEU A 380 -11.59 2.68 2.83
CA LEU A 380 -13.03 2.76 3.11
C LEU A 380 -13.56 4.17 2.86
N LYS A 381 -14.68 4.27 2.14
CA LYS A 381 -15.40 5.53 1.91
C LYS A 381 -16.76 5.47 2.60
N GLY A 382 -17.05 6.48 3.40
CA GLY A 382 -18.33 6.65 4.06
C GLY A 382 -19.10 7.83 3.46
N THR A 383 -20.41 7.67 3.33
CA THR A 383 -21.34 8.74 2.98
C THR A 383 -22.55 8.66 3.89
N GLY A 384 -23.19 9.79 4.17
CA GLY A 384 -24.38 9.83 5.01
C GLY A 384 -24.89 11.23 5.25
N THR A 385 -25.84 11.35 6.17
CA THR A 385 -26.30 12.64 6.67
C THR A 385 -26.14 12.71 8.19
N PHE A 386 -25.73 13.87 8.70
CA PHE A 386 -25.69 14.18 10.10
C PHE A 386 -26.51 15.46 10.34
N ASP A 387 -27.55 15.36 11.15
CA ASP A 387 -28.54 16.44 11.37
C ASP A 387 -29.04 17.08 10.05
N GLY A 388 -29.30 16.25 9.05
CA GLY A 388 -29.78 16.67 7.73
C GLY A 388 -28.72 17.12 6.72
N ALA A 389 -27.47 17.26 7.14
CA ALA A 389 -26.36 17.65 6.26
C ALA A 389 -25.62 16.46 5.67
N SER A 390 -25.38 16.46 4.38
CA SER A 390 -24.59 15.42 3.71
C SER A 390 -23.12 15.53 4.03
N TRP A 391 -22.49 14.40 4.26
CA TRP A 391 -21.03 14.27 4.45
C TRP A 391 -20.47 13.09 3.66
N THR A 392 -19.18 13.17 3.35
CA THR A 392 -18.39 12.07 2.82
C THR A 392 -17.04 12.03 3.52
N GLY A 393 -16.47 10.84 3.68
CA GLY A 393 -15.13 10.71 4.27
C GLY A 393 -14.42 9.47 3.77
N THR A 394 -13.11 9.52 3.71
CA THR A 394 -12.26 8.39 3.33
C THR A 394 -11.24 8.12 4.42
N VAL A 395 -11.14 6.88 4.84
CA VAL A 395 -10.13 6.41 5.78
C VAL A 395 -9.39 5.22 5.20
N ILE A 396 -8.13 5.06 5.62
CA ILE A 396 -7.33 3.89 5.35
C ILE A 396 -7.14 3.13 6.66
N LEU A 397 -7.45 1.85 6.62
CA LEU A 397 -7.06 0.89 7.64
C LEU A 397 -5.68 0.38 7.28
N LEU A 398 -4.75 0.55 8.21
CA LEU A 398 -3.37 0.11 8.08
C LEU A 398 -3.10 -1.05 9.04
N LYS A 399 -2.21 -1.94 8.63
CA LYS A 399 -1.66 -2.96 9.49
C LYS A 399 -0.75 -2.32 10.54
N HIS A 400 -0.95 -2.63 11.81
CA HIS A 400 -0.06 -2.31 12.92
C HIS A 400 0.37 -3.60 13.62
N SER A 401 1.57 -3.62 14.21
CA SER A 401 2.21 -4.85 14.73
C SER A 401 1.32 -5.74 15.63
N LEU A 402 0.44 -5.15 16.41
CA LEU A 402 -0.48 -5.87 17.32
C LEU A 402 -1.95 -5.55 17.04
N GLY A 403 -2.26 -5.03 15.84
CA GLY A 403 -3.61 -4.62 15.54
C GLY A 403 -3.74 -3.81 14.26
N LEU A 404 -4.54 -2.77 14.32
CA LEU A 404 -4.82 -1.89 13.20
C LEU A 404 -4.52 -0.44 13.57
N GLN A 405 -4.16 0.34 12.58
CA GLN A 405 -4.11 1.79 12.63
C GLN A 405 -5.15 2.35 11.66
N VAL A 406 -5.79 3.43 12.04
CA VAL A 406 -6.71 4.19 11.17
C VAL A 406 -6.04 5.49 10.78
N THR A 407 -6.10 5.83 9.50
CA THR A 407 -5.65 7.12 8.98
C THR A 407 -6.76 7.73 8.12
N ALA A 408 -7.18 8.95 8.44
CA ALA A 408 -8.09 9.71 7.60
C ALA A 408 -7.31 10.34 6.45
N VAL A 409 -7.79 10.16 5.22
CA VAL A 409 -7.17 10.80 4.04
C VAL A 409 -7.96 12.00 3.53
N GLY A 410 -9.17 12.19 4.03
CA GLY A 410 -9.98 13.36 3.75
C GLY A 410 -11.44 13.17 4.13
N ALA A 411 -12.11 14.27 4.36
CA ALA A 411 -13.55 14.32 4.52
C ALA A 411 -14.11 15.60 3.92
N THR A 412 -15.38 15.57 3.50
CA THR A 412 -16.14 16.75 3.13
C THR A 412 -17.46 16.76 3.89
N ALA A 413 -17.87 17.90 4.38
CA ALA A 413 -19.21 18.09 4.93
C ALA A 413 -19.75 19.42 4.42
N PHE A 414 -21.04 19.46 4.04
CA PHE A 414 -21.66 20.65 3.42
C PHE A 414 -20.91 21.15 2.16
N GLY A 415 -20.15 20.25 1.48
CA GLY A 415 -19.32 20.63 0.34
C GLY A 415 -17.99 21.33 0.70
N VAL A 416 -17.63 21.38 1.99
CA VAL A 416 -16.36 21.93 2.48
C VAL A 416 -15.43 20.79 2.88
N SER A 417 -14.17 20.86 2.43
CA SER A 417 -13.15 19.87 2.80
C SER A 417 -12.67 20.07 4.24
N VAL A 418 -12.47 18.97 4.94
CA VAL A 418 -11.95 18.92 6.30
C VAL A 418 -10.53 18.38 6.26
N PRO A 419 -9.54 19.09 6.83
CA PRO A 419 -8.17 18.59 6.91
C PRO A 419 -8.08 17.24 7.64
N ALA A 420 -7.26 16.32 7.11
CA ALA A 420 -7.08 14.98 7.68
C ALA A 420 -6.67 15.00 9.15
N GLU A 421 -5.82 15.95 9.56
CA GLU A 421 -5.37 16.12 10.94
C GLU A 421 -6.53 16.44 11.91
N GLN A 422 -7.46 17.28 11.49
CA GLN A 422 -8.65 17.59 12.29
C GLN A 422 -9.56 16.36 12.43
N VAL A 423 -9.71 15.60 11.34
CA VAL A 423 -10.42 14.33 11.37
C VAL A 423 -9.76 13.38 12.36
N MET A 424 -8.45 13.19 12.29
CA MET A 424 -7.70 12.31 13.20
C MET A 424 -7.77 12.72 14.66
N SER A 425 -7.68 14.00 14.96
CA SER A 425 -7.82 14.53 16.33
C SER A 425 -9.17 14.18 16.95
N GLN A 426 -10.25 14.25 16.17
CA GLN A 426 -11.59 13.90 16.65
C GLN A 426 -11.79 12.39 16.79
N ILE A 427 -11.15 11.60 15.92
CA ILE A 427 -11.12 10.14 16.01
C ILE A 427 -10.67 9.69 17.40
N GLY A 428 -9.52 10.17 17.87
CA GLY A 428 -8.96 9.84 19.17
C GLY A 428 -9.92 10.14 20.33
N THR A 429 -10.65 11.26 20.24
CA THR A 429 -11.58 11.71 21.28
C THR A 429 -12.84 10.84 21.36
N VAL A 430 -13.37 10.41 20.20
CA VAL A 430 -14.65 9.66 20.13
C VAL A 430 -14.44 8.17 20.38
N VAL A 431 -13.30 7.65 19.99
CA VAL A 431 -13.00 6.21 19.99
C VAL A 431 -12.58 5.70 21.37
N GLY A 432 -12.06 6.56 22.22
CA GLY A 432 -11.53 6.16 23.52
C GLY A 432 -10.32 5.20 23.46
N GLN A 433 -9.77 5.00 22.26
CA GLN A 433 -8.51 4.30 22.00
C GLN A 433 -7.67 5.15 21.04
N ASP A 434 -6.37 5.00 21.12
CA ASP A 434 -5.48 5.63 20.16
C ASP A 434 -5.72 5.05 18.76
N PRO A 435 -6.18 5.85 17.78
CA PRO A 435 -6.41 5.37 16.42
C PRO A 435 -5.14 4.90 15.71
N SER A 436 -3.96 5.27 16.23
CA SER A 436 -2.67 4.77 15.74
C SER A 436 -2.36 3.35 16.20
N SER A 437 -3.09 2.79 17.17
CA SER A 437 -2.81 1.47 17.75
C SER A 437 -4.07 0.80 18.31
N ILE A 438 -4.90 0.27 17.42
CA ILE A 438 -6.14 -0.43 17.76
C ILE A 438 -5.85 -1.91 17.95
N ASN A 439 -6.02 -2.42 19.18
CA ASN A 439 -5.82 -3.84 19.47
C ASN A 439 -7.01 -4.68 19.02
N VAL A 440 -6.76 -5.65 18.12
CA VAL A 440 -7.77 -6.58 17.58
C VAL A 440 -7.75 -7.96 18.25
N GLY A 441 -6.84 -8.17 19.20
CA GLY A 441 -6.72 -9.42 19.94
C GLY A 441 -5.89 -10.52 19.26
N PHE A 442 -5.23 -10.21 18.16
CA PHE A 442 -4.29 -11.07 17.44
C PHE A 442 -3.28 -10.21 16.66
N ILE A 443 -2.16 -10.79 16.26
CA ILE A 443 -1.18 -10.11 15.41
C ILE A 443 -1.75 -10.03 13.99
N VAL A 444 -1.85 -8.84 13.43
CA VAL A 444 -2.28 -8.64 12.04
C VAL A 444 -1.08 -8.82 11.12
N ASP A 445 -1.12 -9.85 10.29
CA ASP A 445 -0.08 -10.11 9.29
C ASP A 445 -0.45 -9.49 7.95
N ARG A 446 -1.74 -9.48 7.60
CA ARG A 446 -2.24 -9.03 6.32
C ARG A 446 -3.59 -8.32 6.44
N LEU A 447 -3.77 -7.25 5.66
CA LEU A 447 -5.01 -6.52 5.56
C LEU A 447 -5.22 -6.16 4.09
N PHE A 448 -6.33 -6.59 3.51
CA PHE A 448 -6.64 -6.35 2.11
C PHE A 448 -8.15 -6.30 1.87
N THR A 449 -8.55 -5.89 0.67
CA THR A 449 -9.95 -5.91 0.25
C THR A 449 -10.15 -6.85 -0.92
N CYS A 450 -11.29 -7.50 -0.94
CA CYS A 450 -11.64 -8.48 -1.95
C CYS A 450 -13.15 -8.46 -2.18
N ASN A 451 -13.60 -8.10 -3.40
CA ASN A 451 -15.02 -8.02 -3.77
C ASN A 451 -15.90 -7.25 -2.76
N GLY A 452 -15.43 -6.11 -2.28
CA GLY A 452 -16.18 -5.29 -1.33
C GLY A 452 -16.17 -5.81 0.13
N VAL A 453 -15.33 -6.81 0.44
CA VAL A 453 -15.08 -7.31 1.79
C VAL A 453 -13.71 -6.87 2.26
N VAL A 454 -13.61 -6.35 3.48
CA VAL A 454 -12.33 -6.13 4.16
C VAL A 454 -11.90 -7.42 4.83
N ILE A 455 -10.73 -7.91 4.50
CA ILE A 455 -10.14 -9.14 5.06
C ILE A 455 -8.96 -8.75 5.95
N ILE A 456 -9.00 -9.23 7.17
CA ILE A 456 -7.95 -9.06 8.18
C ILE A 456 -7.44 -10.45 8.53
N ASP A 457 -6.25 -10.78 8.08
CA ASP A 457 -5.58 -12.04 8.40
C ASP A 457 -4.45 -11.83 9.40
N GLY A 458 -4.25 -12.80 10.25
CA GLY A 458 -3.22 -12.74 11.24
C GLY A 458 -3.02 -14.06 11.96
N ARG A 459 -2.38 -13.98 13.12
CA ARG A 459 -2.05 -15.14 13.95
C ARG A 459 -2.31 -14.84 15.42
N THR A 460 -2.71 -15.89 16.14
CA THR A 460 -2.73 -15.83 17.60
C THR A 460 -1.29 -15.75 18.12
N ASN A 461 -1.06 -14.95 19.15
CA ASN A 461 0.21 -15.00 19.90
C ASN A 461 0.37 -16.40 20.47
N LEU A 462 1.40 -17.12 20.05
CA LEU A 462 1.90 -18.34 20.67
C LEU A 462 2.96 -17.97 21.70
#